data_a1c91d9c29b961d2f3d383d9bbd86c11
#
_entry.id   a1c91d9c29b961d2f3d383d9bbd86c11
#
_cell.length_a   1.000
_cell.length_b   1.000
_cell.length_c   1.000
_cell.angle_alpha   90.00
_cell.angle_beta   90.00
_cell.angle_gamma   90.00
#
_symmetry.space_group_name_H-M   'P 1'
#
loop_
_entity.id
_entity.type
_entity.pdbx_description
1 polymer ?
#
loop_
_entity_poly.entity_id
_entity_poly.type
_entity_poly.pdbx_seq_one_letter_code
_entity_poly.pdbx_strand_id
1 'polypeptide(L)'
;MWHVYLIQCKGGSIYTGITTDVNRRFAEHKNGKGGHYTSSKKVVKVTYAEEHPDRSLALKREAQIKGWTRKKKLALISSQF
;
A
#
# COMPACT_ATOMS: atom_id res chain seq x y z
N MET A 1 12.52 3.87 -9.79
CA MET A 1 12.40 3.11 -8.53
C MET A 1 11.01 2.53 -8.39
N TRP A 2 10.91 1.36 -7.81
CA TRP A 2 9.64 0.77 -7.44
C TRP A 2 9.38 1.02 -5.95
N HIS A 3 8.12 1.11 -5.58
CA HIS A 3 7.71 1.37 -4.20
C HIS A 3 6.74 0.29 -3.75
N VAL A 4 6.88 -0.17 -2.50
CA VAL A 4 5.82 -0.85 -1.78
C VAL A 4 5.11 0.22 -0.95
N TYR A 5 3.79 0.26 -1.02
CA TYR A 5 3.01 1.26 -0.31
C TYR A 5 1.84 0.62 0.42
N LEU A 6 1.45 1.24 1.52
CA LEU A 6 0.27 0.85 2.30
C LEU A 6 -0.72 2.01 2.30
N ILE A 7 -1.99 1.69 2.04
CA ILE A 7 -3.08 2.67 2.05
C ILE A 7 -4.07 2.28 3.13
N GLN A 8 -4.39 3.25 3.99
CA GLN A 8 -5.50 3.10 4.93
C GLN A 8 -6.81 3.32 4.19
N CYS A 9 -7.75 2.40 4.34
CA CYS A 9 -9.09 2.50 3.77
C CYS A 9 -10.10 2.84 4.86
N LYS A 10 -11.26 3.33 4.45
CA LYS A 10 -12.37 3.60 5.36
C LYS A 10 -12.75 2.30 6.09
N GLY A 11 -12.93 2.38 7.41
CA GLY A 11 -13.19 1.20 8.22
C GLY A 11 -11.94 0.58 8.83
N GLY A 12 -10.75 1.13 8.53
CA GLY A 12 -9.48 0.73 9.16
C GLY A 12 -8.72 -0.37 8.47
N SER A 13 -9.20 -0.89 7.34
CA SER A 13 -8.44 -1.89 6.59
C SER A 13 -7.24 -1.25 5.90
N ILE A 14 -6.21 -2.07 5.62
CA ILE A 14 -4.96 -1.60 5.01
C ILE A 14 -4.70 -2.38 3.72
N TYR A 15 -4.57 -1.65 2.62
CA TYR A 15 -4.23 -2.20 1.32
C TYR A 15 -2.72 -2.09 1.10
N THR A 16 -2.11 -3.14 0.54
CA THR A 16 -0.67 -3.18 0.20
C THR A 16 -0.52 -3.37 -1.30
N GLY A 17 0.33 -2.58 -1.94
CA GLY A 17 0.58 -2.68 -3.37
C GLY A 17 1.98 -2.22 -3.74
N ILE A 18 2.29 -2.31 -5.03
CA ILE A 18 3.54 -1.78 -5.60
C ILE A 18 3.24 -0.83 -6.75
N THR A 19 4.10 0.15 -6.94
CA THR A 19 3.99 1.11 -8.03
C THR A 19 5.33 1.82 -8.28
N THR A 20 5.47 2.42 -9.44
CA THR A 20 6.59 3.33 -9.72
C THR A 20 6.28 4.77 -9.28
N ASP A 21 5.01 5.08 -9.01
CA ASP A 21 4.58 6.43 -8.63
C ASP A 21 3.44 6.33 -7.62
N VAL A 22 3.76 6.51 -6.34
CA VAL A 22 2.80 6.37 -5.24
C VAL A 22 1.67 7.39 -5.35
N ASN A 23 1.97 8.64 -5.66
CA ASN A 23 0.95 9.69 -5.75
C ASN A 23 -0.05 9.42 -6.86
N ARG A 24 0.45 9.05 -8.04
CA ARG A 24 -0.41 8.68 -9.18
C ARG A 24 -1.28 7.48 -8.83
N ARG A 25 -0.69 6.44 -8.27
CA ARG A 25 -1.44 5.21 -7.94
C ARG A 25 -2.49 5.46 -6.86
N PHE A 26 -2.18 6.30 -5.88
CA PHE A 26 -3.16 6.69 -4.87
C PHE A 26 -4.35 7.41 -5.51
N ALA A 27 -4.09 8.33 -6.44
CA ALA A 27 -5.15 9.04 -7.15
C ALA A 27 -6.03 8.06 -7.95
N GLU A 28 -5.42 7.04 -8.59
CA GLU A 28 -6.17 6.00 -9.30
C GLU A 28 -7.07 5.21 -8.35
N HIS A 29 -6.56 4.82 -7.18
CA HIS A 29 -7.36 4.13 -6.16
C HIS A 29 -8.53 5.01 -5.69
N LYS A 30 -8.26 6.29 -5.45
CA LYS A 30 -9.26 7.25 -4.98
C LYS A 30 -10.38 7.41 -6.00
N ASN A 31 -10.05 7.32 -7.29
CA ASN A 31 -11.02 7.45 -8.39
C ASN A 31 -11.68 6.12 -8.78
N GLY A 32 -11.47 5.06 -7.99
CA GLY A 32 -12.08 3.75 -8.23
C GLY A 32 -11.39 2.92 -9.31
N LYS A 33 -10.21 3.31 -9.76
CA LYS A 33 -9.46 2.62 -10.82
C LYS A 33 -8.38 1.69 -10.30
N GLY A 34 -8.31 1.49 -8.99
CA GLY A 34 -7.25 0.71 -8.35
C GLY A 34 -7.54 -0.77 -8.16
N GLY A 35 -8.64 -1.29 -8.74
CA GLY A 35 -9.04 -2.70 -8.63
C GLY A 35 -10.22 -2.90 -7.69
N HIS A 36 -10.66 -4.15 -7.55
CA HIS A 36 -11.87 -4.49 -6.79
C HIS A 36 -11.79 -4.09 -5.32
N TYR A 37 -10.66 -4.32 -4.67
CA TYR A 37 -10.52 -4.05 -3.25
C TYR A 37 -10.75 -2.57 -2.94
N THR A 38 -10.06 -1.69 -3.67
CA THR A 38 -10.13 -0.25 -3.40
C THR A 38 -11.36 0.42 -3.99
N SER A 39 -12.03 -0.18 -4.99
CA SER A 39 -13.29 0.37 -5.49
C SER A 39 -14.46 0.09 -4.55
N SER A 40 -14.42 -1.02 -3.79
CA SER A 40 -15.43 -1.32 -2.77
C SER A 40 -15.13 -0.68 -1.42
N LYS A 41 -13.87 -0.34 -1.14
CA LYS A 41 -13.42 0.28 0.10
C LYS A 41 -12.77 1.62 -0.21
N LYS A 42 -13.36 2.69 0.27
CA LYS A 42 -12.84 4.04 0.04
C LYS A 42 -11.47 4.21 0.68
N VAL A 43 -10.50 4.66 -0.10
CA VAL A 43 -9.16 4.95 0.40
C VAL A 43 -9.15 6.27 1.13
N VAL A 44 -8.36 6.34 2.22
CA VAL A 44 -8.25 7.53 3.06
C VAL A 44 -6.93 8.24 2.81
N LYS A 45 -5.81 7.51 3.00
CA LYS A 45 -4.47 8.10 2.87
C LYS A 45 -3.42 7.02 2.69
N VAL A 46 -2.29 7.40 2.09
CA VAL A 46 -1.08 6.60 2.08
C VAL A 46 -0.45 6.70 3.47
N THR A 47 -0.25 5.56 4.13
CA THR A 47 0.29 5.51 5.50
C THR A 47 1.74 5.10 5.56
N TYR A 48 2.25 4.49 4.48
CA TYR A 48 3.63 4.01 4.43
C TYR A 48 4.05 3.82 2.97
N ALA A 49 5.32 4.09 2.68
CA ALA A 49 5.93 3.78 1.39
C ALA A 49 7.40 3.51 1.59
N GLU A 50 7.93 2.55 0.85
CA GLU A 50 9.37 2.23 0.85
C GLU A 50 9.85 2.02 -0.58
N GLU A 51 11.10 2.36 -0.87
CA GLU A 51 11.69 2.24 -2.19
C GLU A 51 12.43 0.93 -2.37
N HIS A 52 12.39 0.41 -3.60
CA HIS A 52 13.16 -0.75 -4.02
C HIS A 52 13.78 -0.48 -5.39
N PRO A 53 14.99 -0.99 -5.67
CA PRO A 53 15.67 -0.71 -6.93
C PRO A 53 14.99 -1.31 -8.15
N ASP A 54 14.22 -2.40 -7.99
CA ASP A 54 13.54 -3.06 -9.09
C ASP A 54 12.20 -3.66 -8.68
N ARG A 55 11.43 -4.06 -9.68
CA ARG A 55 10.08 -4.62 -9.48
C ARG A 55 10.10 -5.95 -8.73
N SER A 56 11.10 -6.78 -8.99
CA SER A 56 11.22 -8.11 -8.37
C SER A 56 11.33 -8.01 -6.85
N LEU A 57 12.19 -7.11 -6.35
CA LEU A 57 12.36 -6.88 -4.92
C LEU A 57 11.09 -6.29 -4.30
N ALA A 58 10.44 -5.35 -4.99
CA ALA A 58 9.18 -4.78 -4.52
C ALA A 58 8.10 -5.85 -4.42
N LEU A 59 7.99 -6.75 -5.40
CA LEU A 59 7.02 -7.85 -5.37
C LEU A 59 7.25 -8.80 -4.21
N LYS A 60 8.51 -9.13 -3.91
CA LYS A 60 8.85 -9.99 -2.77
C LYS A 60 8.41 -9.35 -1.46
N ARG A 61 8.68 -8.06 -1.32
CA ARG A 61 8.32 -7.32 -0.11
C ARG A 61 6.80 -7.18 0.03
N GLU A 62 6.11 -6.90 -1.07
CA GLU A 62 4.65 -6.83 -1.08
C GLU A 62 4.04 -8.15 -0.61
N ALA A 63 4.49 -9.26 -1.15
CA ALA A 63 4.00 -10.59 -0.77
C ALA A 63 4.24 -10.86 0.72
N GLN A 64 5.40 -10.49 1.23
CA GLN A 64 5.74 -10.62 2.64
C GLN A 64 4.77 -9.82 3.52
N ILE A 65 4.56 -8.56 3.21
CA ILE A 65 3.69 -7.66 3.99
C ILE A 65 2.23 -8.10 3.91
N LYS A 66 1.77 -8.55 2.76
CA LYS A 66 0.40 -9.04 2.59
C LYS A 66 0.09 -10.22 3.50
N GLY A 67 1.09 -11.03 3.84
CA GLY A 67 0.95 -12.15 4.77
C GLY A 67 0.92 -11.75 6.25
N TRP A 68 1.18 -10.48 6.56
CA TRP A 68 1.24 -10.01 7.94
C TRP A 68 -0.15 -9.76 8.54
N THR A 69 -0.24 -9.86 9.86
CA THR A 69 -1.42 -9.43 10.59
C THR A 69 -1.56 -7.91 10.51
N ARG A 70 -2.77 -7.41 10.76
CA ARG A 70 -3.02 -5.96 10.82
C ARG A 70 -2.12 -5.28 11.86
N LYS A 71 -1.95 -5.93 13.03
CA LYS A 71 -1.08 -5.42 14.10
C LYS A 71 0.35 -5.21 13.61
N LYS A 72 0.89 -6.16 12.85
CA LYS A 72 2.26 -6.07 12.33
C LYS A 72 2.38 -4.98 11.27
N LYS A 73 1.38 -4.81 10.42
CA LYS A 73 1.33 -3.71 9.45
C LYS A 73 1.30 -2.35 10.15
N LEU A 74 0.51 -2.22 11.20
CA LEU A 74 0.45 -0.99 11.99
C LEU A 74 1.79 -0.68 12.67
N ALA A 75 2.50 -1.69 13.14
CA ALA A 75 3.84 -1.51 13.71
C ALA A 75 4.82 -0.98 12.66
N LEU A 76 4.77 -1.48 11.43
CA LEU A 76 5.59 -0.98 10.33
C LEU A 76 5.29 0.50 10.04
N ILE A 77 4.03 0.87 9.99
CA ILE A 77 3.59 2.25 9.77
C ILE A 77 4.13 3.15 10.89
N SER A 78 4.02 2.73 12.14
CA SER A 78 4.51 3.49 13.30
C SER A 78 6.02 3.67 13.30
N SER A 79 6.77 2.76 12.70
CA SER A 79 8.24 2.84 12.66
C SER A 79 8.77 3.99 11.83
N GLN A 80 7.92 4.67 11.05
CA GLN A 80 8.30 5.84 10.25
C GLN A 80 8.41 7.14 11.07
N PHE A 81 7.91 7.14 12.28
CA PHE A 81 7.85 8.35 13.11
C PHE A 81 8.80 8.32 14.29
#